data_f9e8a227cef3e3b5e92e031100a7f340
#
_entry.id   f9e8a227cef3e3b5e92e031100a7f340
#
_cell.length_a   1.000
_cell.length_b   1.000
_cell.length_c   1.000
_cell.angle_alpha   90.00
_cell.angle_beta   90.00
_cell.angle_gamma   90.00
#
_symmetry.space_group_name_H-M   'P 1'
#
loop_
_entity.id
_entity.type
_entity.pdbx_description
1 polymer ?
#
loop_
_entity_poly.entity_id
_entity_poly.type
_entity_poly.pdbx_seq_one_letter_code
_entity_poly.pdbx_strand_id
1 'polypeptide(L)'
;MSGPRAVSIPVRAAPGADLSKAESAAVLEAVRAHRQLLGPLLPVLHAIQDRLGWVPPRVVPLIAFELNLSRAEVHGVLTFYHYFRQTQPGRKLIYLCRAEACQAVGAVALEAHAKRVLGVDFHGTSADGSYTLEPVYCLGNCACGPSLMIDRELHAGVTPERFDALVASGRT
;
A
#
# COMPACT_ATOMS: atom_id res chain seq x y z
N MET A 1 53.99 27.08 1.44
CA MET A 1 53.41 25.86 0.82
C MET A 1 52.32 25.36 1.76
N SER A 2 51.04 25.70 1.43
CA SER A 2 49.89 25.29 2.25
C SER A 2 49.45 23.90 1.82
N GLY A 3 49.53 22.92 2.72
CA GLY A 3 49.10 21.56 2.48
C GLY A 3 47.58 21.44 2.22
N PRO A 4 47.10 20.38 1.55
CA PRO A 4 45.69 20.21 1.21
C PRO A 4 44.85 20.09 2.50
N ARG A 5 43.81 20.94 2.62
CA ARG A 5 42.82 20.84 3.69
C ARG A 5 42.07 19.51 3.55
N ALA A 6 42.14 18.66 4.53
CA ALA A 6 41.30 17.47 4.62
C ALA A 6 39.83 17.87 4.62
N VAL A 7 39.10 17.53 3.56
CA VAL A 7 37.64 17.66 3.52
C VAL A 7 37.09 16.54 4.39
N SER A 8 36.62 16.89 5.60
CA SER A 8 35.89 15.95 6.45
C SER A 8 34.52 15.71 5.82
N ILE A 9 34.33 14.55 5.20
CA ILE A 9 33.01 14.10 4.75
C ILE A 9 32.23 13.81 6.04
N PRO A 10 31.11 14.49 6.28
CA PRO A 10 30.30 14.24 7.47
C PRO A 10 29.87 12.77 7.47
N VAL A 11 30.20 12.03 8.51
CA VAL A 11 29.70 10.67 8.73
C VAL A 11 28.19 10.78 8.79
N ARG A 12 27.53 10.23 7.77
CA ARG A 12 26.09 10.23 7.64
C ARG A 12 25.49 9.50 8.83
N ALA A 13 24.75 10.20 9.69
CA ALA A 13 24.04 9.59 10.80
C ALA A 13 23.23 8.38 10.31
N ALA A 14 23.26 7.29 11.08
CA ALA A 14 22.51 6.09 10.71
C ALA A 14 21.03 6.46 10.52
N PRO A 15 20.42 6.12 9.38
CA PRO A 15 19.03 6.48 9.10
C PRO A 15 18.12 5.69 10.04
N GLY A 16 17.15 6.36 10.68
CA GLY A 16 16.14 5.68 11.50
C GLY A 16 15.91 6.26 12.89
N ALA A 17 16.59 7.37 13.26
CA ALA A 17 16.41 8.01 14.58
C ALA A 17 14.95 8.43 14.86
N ASP A 18 14.16 8.72 13.81
CA ASP A 18 12.78 9.20 13.90
C ASP A 18 11.74 8.08 13.72
N LEU A 19 12.17 6.82 13.62
CA LEU A 19 11.27 5.69 13.42
C LEU A 19 10.79 5.12 14.75
N SER A 20 9.52 4.70 14.79
CA SER A 20 9.02 3.92 15.90
C SER A 20 9.73 2.55 15.98
N LYS A 21 9.72 1.95 17.17
CA LYS A 21 10.28 0.59 17.35
C LYS A 21 9.63 -0.43 16.41
N ALA A 22 8.31 -0.31 16.15
CA ALA A 22 7.58 -1.19 15.26
C ALA A 22 8.03 -1.04 13.80
N GLU A 23 8.22 0.19 13.33
CA GLU A 23 8.70 0.47 11.97
C GLU A 23 10.14 -0.02 11.76
N SER A 24 11.03 0.30 12.68
CA SER A 24 12.42 -0.17 12.62
C SER A 24 12.49 -1.70 12.60
N ALA A 25 11.73 -2.36 13.49
CA ALA A 25 11.65 -3.82 13.55
C ALA A 25 11.11 -4.41 12.23
N ALA A 26 10.03 -3.83 11.68
CA ALA A 26 9.44 -4.29 10.42
C ALA A 26 10.45 -4.24 9.27
N VAL A 27 11.19 -3.13 9.13
CA VAL A 27 12.21 -2.99 8.10
C VAL A 27 13.35 -3.98 8.30
N LEU A 28 13.94 -4.05 9.50
CA LEU A 28 15.11 -4.90 9.75
C LEU A 28 14.77 -6.40 9.60
N GLU A 29 13.58 -6.83 10.02
CA GLU A 29 13.15 -8.22 9.83
C GLU A 29 12.88 -8.53 8.36
N ALA A 30 12.19 -7.63 7.64
CA ALA A 30 11.94 -7.79 6.21
C ALA A 30 13.25 -7.88 5.41
N VAL A 31 14.21 -7.00 5.68
CA VAL A 31 15.54 -7.05 5.06
C VAL A 31 16.26 -8.35 5.41
N ARG A 32 16.28 -8.74 6.67
CA ARG A 32 16.96 -9.97 7.11
C ARG A 32 16.42 -11.21 6.39
N ALA A 33 15.10 -11.26 6.21
CA ALA A 33 14.43 -12.39 5.55
C ALA A 33 14.68 -12.45 4.03
N HIS A 34 14.88 -11.30 3.36
CA HIS A 34 14.87 -11.25 1.89
C HIS A 34 16.18 -10.78 1.25
N ARG A 35 17.17 -10.28 2.01
CA ARG A 35 18.40 -9.68 1.46
C ARG A 35 19.24 -10.59 0.55
N GLN A 36 19.06 -11.90 0.63
CA GLN A 36 19.78 -12.87 -0.19
C GLN A 36 19.11 -13.13 -1.55
N LEU A 37 17.90 -12.58 -1.78
CA LEU A 37 17.20 -12.73 -3.03
C LEU A 37 17.83 -11.85 -4.12
N LEU A 38 17.75 -12.31 -5.37
CA LEU A 38 18.04 -11.45 -6.52
C LEU A 38 16.95 -10.40 -6.65
N GLY A 39 17.31 -9.11 -6.44
CA GLY A 39 16.35 -8.01 -6.43
C GLY A 39 15.45 -7.99 -5.17
N PRO A 40 16.02 -7.85 -3.97
CA PRO A 40 15.30 -8.01 -2.70
C PRO A 40 14.31 -6.88 -2.38
N LEU A 41 14.34 -5.75 -3.09
CA LEU A 41 13.57 -4.55 -2.75
C LEU A 41 12.06 -4.79 -2.74
N LEU A 42 11.50 -5.40 -3.79
CA LEU A 42 10.07 -5.69 -3.86
C LEU A 42 9.61 -6.65 -2.75
N PRO A 43 10.25 -7.81 -2.52
CA PRO A 43 9.92 -8.67 -1.38
C PRO A 43 10.01 -7.97 -0.02
N VAL A 44 11.00 -7.12 0.19
CA VAL A 44 11.14 -6.32 1.43
C VAL A 44 9.97 -5.35 1.60
N LEU A 45 9.59 -4.62 0.54
CA LEU A 45 8.46 -3.69 0.58
C LEU A 45 7.13 -4.41 0.84
N HIS A 46 6.91 -5.58 0.24
CA HIS A 46 5.75 -6.42 0.53
C HIS A 46 5.70 -6.84 2.00
N ALA A 47 6.79 -7.36 2.53
CA ALA A 47 6.87 -7.80 3.93
C ALA A 47 6.63 -6.65 4.92
N ILE A 48 7.14 -5.45 4.62
CA ILE A 48 6.88 -4.25 5.44
C ILE A 48 5.38 -3.90 5.37
N GLN A 49 4.79 -3.87 4.17
CA GLN A 49 3.37 -3.55 4.01
C GLN A 49 2.46 -4.59 4.66
N ASP A 50 2.77 -5.88 4.55
CA ASP A 50 2.00 -6.95 5.20
C ASP A 50 2.01 -6.82 6.72
N ARG A 51 3.11 -6.32 7.30
CA ARG A 51 3.25 -6.15 8.74
C ARG A 51 2.64 -4.86 9.29
N LEU A 52 2.84 -3.75 8.58
CA LEU A 52 2.41 -2.41 9.01
C LEU A 52 1.07 -1.97 8.40
N GLY A 53 0.59 -2.67 7.36
CA GLY A 53 -0.54 -2.26 6.54
C GLY A 53 -0.19 -1.25 5.43
N TRP A 54 0.99 -0.63 5.50
CA TRP A 54 1.49 0.38 4.57
C TRP A 54 3.00 0.51 4.65
N VAL A 55 3.62 1.26 3.73
CA VAL A 55 5.05 1.56 3.74
C VAL A 55 5.24 3.05 4.05
N PRO A 56 5.50 3.43 5.30
CA PRO A 56 5.70 4.83 5.67
C PRO A 56 6.86 5.46 4.88
N PRO A 57 6.71 6.64 4.26
CA PRO A 57 7.82 7.27 3.54
C PRO A 57 9.10 7.47 4.37
N ARG A 58 8.96 7.63 5.69
CA ARG A 58 10.08 7.80 6.61
C ARG A 58 10.96 6.55 6.78
N VAL A 59 10.49 5.34 6.38
CA VAL A 59 11.32 4.13 6.42
C VAL A 59 12.24 3.99 5.21
N VAL A 60 12.00 4.74 4.12
CA VAL A 60 12.80 4.70 2.88
C VAL A 60 14.31 4.86 3.13
N PRO A 61 14.78 5.82 3.95
CA PRO A 61 16.20 5.95 4.23
C PRO A 61 16.83 4.70 4.87
N LEU A 62 16.10 4.02 5.76
CA LEU A 62 16.59 2.81 6.41
C LEU A 62 16.63 1.62 5.43
N ILE A 63 15.58 1.43 4.62
CA ILE A 63 15.56 0.41 3.56
C ILE A 63 16.73 0.61 2.60
N ALA A 64 16.93 1.84 2.13
CA ALA A 64 18.01 2.20 1.22
C ALA A 64 19.39 1.89 1.81
N PHE A 65 19.59 2.21 3.08
CA PHE A 65 20.84 1.92 3.80
C PHE A 65 21.09 0.41 3.91
N GLU A 66 20.11 -0.35 4.37
CA GLU A 66 20.22 -1.79 4.62
C GLU A 66 20.41 -2.62 3.33
N LEU A 67 19.83 -2.18 2.21
CA LEU A 67 19.95 -2.84 0.91
C LEU A 67 21.06 -2.28 0.03
N ASN A 68 21.83 -1.29 0.51
CA ASN A 68 22.85 -0.58 -0.25
C ASN A 68 22.30 0.02 -1.57
N LEU A 69 21.11 0.63 -1.49
CA LEU A 69 20.44 1.34 -2.57
C LEU A 69 20.43 2.85 -2.29
N SER A 70 20.18 3.64 -3.32
CA SER A 70 19.85 5.05 -3.13
C SER A 70 18.40 5.23 -2.64
N ARG A 71 18.13 6.34 -1.95
CA ARG A 71 16.74 6.70 -1.58
C ARG A 71 15.86 6.88 -2.80
N ALA A 72 16.44 7.36 -3.90
CA ALA A 72 15.71 7.57 -5.14
C ALA A 72 15.24 6.26 -5.77
N GLU A 73 16.06 5.21 -5.75
CA GLU A 73 15.68 3.88 -6.24
C GLU A 73 14.52 3.30 -5.42
N VAL A 74 14.60 3.35 -4.09
CA VAL A 74 13.52 2.86 -3.22
C VAL A 74 12.24 3.67 -3.42
N HIS A 75 12.35 5.00 -3.47
CA HIS A 75 11.21 5.88 -3.70
C HIS A 75 10.59 5.66 -5.08
N GLY A 76 11.42 5.49 -6.12
CA GLY A 76 10.96 5.20 -7.48
C GLY A 76 10.12 3.92 -7.55
N VAL A 77 10.53 2.86 -6.85
CA VAL A 77 9.74 1.62 -6.78
C VAL A 77 8.43 1.84 -6.03
N LEU A 78 8.44 2.54 -4.89
CA LEU A 78 7.23 2.84 -4.12
C LEU A 78 6.20 3.66 -4.89
N THR A 79 6.64 4.58 -5.74
CA THR A 79 5.74 5.43 -6.54
C THR A 79 5.31 4.76 -7.83
N PHE A 80 6.11 3.87 -8.39
CA PHE A 80 5.77 3.14 -9.61
C PHE A 80 4.71 2.05 -9.36
N TYR A 81 4.85 1.28 -8.28
CA TYR A 81 3.92 0.20 -7.96
C TYR A 81 2.79 0.71 -7.07
N HIS A 82 1.63 0.95 -7.67
CA HIS A 82 0.42 1.45 -6.97
C HIS A 82 -0.11 0.52 -5.87
N TYR A 83 0.38 -0.72 -5.81
CA TYR A 83 0.07 -1.65 -4.72
C TYR A 83 0.61 -1.18 -3.36
N PHE A 84 1.73 -0.43 -3.35
CA PHE A 84 2.31 0.06 -2.11
C PHE A 84 1.61 1.33 -1.63
N ARG A 85 1.00 1.25 -0.48
CA ARG A 85 0.37 2.38 0.19
C ARG A 85 1.39 3.19 0.98
N GLN A 86 1.43 4.49 0.75
CA GLN A 86 2.32 5.42 1.46
C GLN A 86 1.61 6.18 2.58
N THR A 87 0.30 5.97 2.71
CA THR A 87 -0.55 6.50 3.78
C THR A 87 -1.18 5.35 4.54
N GLN A 88 -1.42 5.56 5.83
CA GLN A 88 -2.08 4.55 6.66
C GLN A 88 -3.51 4.32 6.16
N PRO A 89 -3.88 3.08 5.82
CA PRO A 89 -5.25 2.78 5.40
C PRO A 89 -6.21 2.76 6.58
N GLY A 90 -7.51 2.76 6.29
CA GLY A 90 -8.56 2.44 7.25
C GLY A 90 -8.46 1.01 7.76
N ARG A 91 -9.34 0.68 8.70
CA ARG A 91 -9.38 -0.65 9.31
C ARG A 91 -9.60 -1.78 8.30
N LYS A 92 -10.32 -1.49 7.21
CA LYS A 92 -10.60 -2.43 6.11
C LYS A 92 -10.30 -1.80 4.77
N LEU A 93 -9.81 -2.61 3.84
CA LEU A 93 -9.51 -2.24 2.46
C LEU A 93 -10.60 -2.79 1.54
N ILE A 94 -11.22 -1.92 0.77
CA ILE A 94 -12.16 -2.30 -0.29
C ILE A 94 -11.47 -2.12 -1.64
N TYR A 95 -11.22 -3.22 -2.34
CA TYR A 95 -10.71 -3.21 -3.70
C TYR A 95 -11.87 -3.39 -4.67
N LEU A 96 -12.20 -2.37 -5.46
CA LEU A 96 -13.28 -2.41 -6.44
C LEU A 96 -12.73 -2.67 -7.84
N CYS A 97 -13.24 -3.71 -8.49
CA CYS A 97 -12.75 -4.11 -9.82
C CYS A 97 -13.24 -3.15 -10.90
N ARG A 98 -12.28 -2.58 -11.65
CA ARG A 98 -12.49 -1.66 -12.77
C ARG A 98 -12.13 -2.25 -14.12
N ALA A 99 -11.94 -3.58 -14.20
CA ALA A 99 -11.65 -4.26 -15.46
C ALA A 99 -12.88 -4.25 -16.39
N GLU A 100 -12.64 -4.33 -17.70
CA GLU A 100 -13.65 -4.26 -18.77
C GLU A 100 -14.87 -5.15 -18.51
N ALA A 101 -14.64 -6.42 -18.15
CA ALA A 101 -15.74 -7.36 -17.87
C ALA A 101 -16.63 -6.90 -16.71
N CYS A 102 -16.06 -6.33 -15.67
CA CYS A 102 -16.84 -5.79 -14.55
C CYS A 102 -17.55 -4.50 -14.94
N GLN A 103 -16.93 -3.62 -15.74
CA GLN A 103 -17.58 -2.41 -16.26
C GLN A 103 -18.80 -2.76 -17.12
N ALA A 104 -18.68 -3.75 -17.98
CA ALA A 104 -19.78 -4.20 -18.85
C ALA A 104 -21.03 -4.69 -18.09
N VAL A 105 -20.86 -5.11 -16.83
CA VAL A 105 -21.94 -5.64 -15.98
C VAL A 105 -22.28 -4.74 -14.78
N GLY A 106 -21.90 -3.45 -14.82
CA GLY A 106 -22.38 -2.45 -13.88
C GLY A 106 -21.37 -1.95 -12.84
N ALA A 107 -20.07 -2.29 -12.95
CA ALA A 107 -19.06 -1.81 -12.00
C ALA A 107 -18.95 -0.27 -11.94
N VAL A 108 -19.27 0.44 -13.02
CA VAL A 108 -19.26 1.92 -13.02
C VAL A 108 -20.33 2.49 -12.07
N ALA A 109 -21.54 1.91 -12.10
CA ALA A 109 -22.61 2.32 -11.16
C ALA A 109 -22.26 1.95 -9.71
N LEU A 110 -21.67 0.78 -9.49
CA LEU A 110 -21.18 0.34 -8.18
C LEU A 110 -20.07 1.26 -7.66
N GLU A 111 -19.14 1.70 -8.51
CA GLU A 111 -18.08 2.65 -8.15
C GLU A 111 -18.68 3.98 -7.67
N ALA A 112 -19.59 4.56 -8.46
CA ALA A 112 -20.24 5.82 -8.11
C ALA A 112 -21.01 5.71 -6.78
N HIS A 113 -21.69 4.58 -6.55
CA HIS A 113 -22.37 4.29 -5.30
C HIS A 113 -21.40 4.16 -4.13
N ALA A 114 -20.34 3.39 -4.26
CA ALA A 114 -19.35 3.18 -3.22
C ALA A 114 -18.68 4.48 -2.79
N LYS A 115 -18.28 5.33 -3.74
CA LYS A 115 -17.71 6.65 -3.46
C LYS A 115 -18.66 7.53 -2.67
N ARG A 116 -19.95 7.53 -3.02
CA ARG A 116 -20.98 8.31 -2.33
C ARG A 116 -21.22 7.79 -0.90
N VAL A 117 -21.34 6.48 -0.72
CA VAL A 117 -21.61 5.85 0.59
C VAL A 117 -20.45 6.01 1.56
N LEU A 118 -19.22 5.88 1.07
CA LEU A 118 -18.00 6.03 1.88
C LEU A 118 -17.57 7.49 2.05
N GLY A 119 -18.07 8.40 1.20
CA GLY A 119 -17.70 9.81 1.19
C GLY A 119 -16.25 10.05 0.75
N VAL A 120 -15.68 9.17 -0.07
CA VAL A 120 -14.28 9.23 -0.52
C VAL A 120 -14.15 8.89 -2.00
N ASP A 121 -13.06 9.34 -2.61
CA ASP A 121 -12.59 8.85 -3.91
C ASP A 121 -11.60 7.70 -3.73
N PHE A 122 -11.14 7.09 -4.82
CA PHE A 122 -10.06 6.10 -4.78
C PHE A 122 -8.84 6.64 -4.05
N HIS A 123 -8.14 5.73 -3.35
CA HIS A 123 -7.03 6.02 -2.44
C HIS A 123 -7.42 6.84 -1.21
N GLY A 124 -8.72 7.07 -1.00
CA GLY A 124 -9.26 7.79 0.16
C GLY A 124 -9.71 6.86 1.28
N THR A 125 -9.61 7.35 2.51
CA THR A 125 -10.10 6.67 3.71
C THR A 125 -11.32 7.41 4.24
N SER A 126 -12.38 6.68 4.59
CA SER A 126 -13.61 7.24 5.17
C SER A 126 -13.31 8.05 6.44
N ALA A 127 -14.11 9.08 6.70
CA ALA A 127 -13.89 10.02 7.82
C ALA A 127 -13.83 9.33 9.19
N ASP A 128 -14.53 8.20 9.34
CA ASP A 128 -14.53 7.36 10.55
C ASP A 128 -13.34 6.39 10.63
N GLY A 129 -12.45 6.41 9.63
CA GLY A 129 -11.29 5.52 9.54
C GLY A 129 -11.64 4.05 9.31
N SER A 130 -12.89 3.73 8.93
CA SER A 130 -13.33 2.35 8.77
C SER A 130 -12.84 1.72 7.50
N TYR A 131 -12.91 2.43 6.37
CA TYR A 131 -12.66 1.88 5.04
C TYR A 131 -11.72 2.75 4.23
N THR A 132 -10.83 2.10 3.47
CA THR A 132 -10.09 2.72 2.38
C THR A 132 -10.57 2.10 1.07
N LEU A 133 -10.88 2.93 0.07
CA LEU A 133 -11.32 2.49 -1.25
C LEU A 133 -10.17 2.49 -2.24
N GLU A 134 -9.90 1.34 -2.84
CA GLU A 134 -8.81 1.15 -3.80
C GLU A 134 -9.34 0.62 -5.14
N PRO A 135 -8.82 1.08 -6.29
CA PRO A 135 -9.14 0.48 -7.57
C PRO A 135 -8.32 -0.79 -7.78
N VAL A 136 -8.89 -1.77 -8.46
CA VAL A 136 -8.15 -2.94 -8.97
C VAL A 136 -8.60 -3.25 -10.39
N TYR A 137 -7.68 -3.72 -11.22
CA TYR A 137 -7.94 -3.89 -12.65
C TYR A 137 -8.10 -5.36 -13.08
N CYS A 138 -8.39 -6.23 -12.18
CA CYS A 138 -8.99 -7.55 -12.28
C CYS A 138 -8.78 -8.35 -10.99
N LEU A 139 -9.86 -8.94 -10.48
CA LEU A 139 -9.82 -9.86 -9.33
C LEU A 139 -9.87 -11.33 -9.73
N GLY A 140 -9.79 -11.61 -11.05
CA GLY A 140 -9.86 -12.98 -11.56
C GLY A 140 -11.28 -13.58 -11.62
N ASN A 141 -12.32 -12.82 -11.28
CA ASN A 141 -13.71 -13.29 -11.16
C ASN A 141 -14.63 -12.70 -12.24
N CYS A 142 -14.16 -12.63 -13.48
CA CYS A 142 -14.82 -11.92 -14.56
C CYS A 142 -16.19 -12.48 -14.93
N ALA A 143 -16.40 -13.79 -14.79
CA ALA A 143 -17.68 -14.43 -15.07
C ALA A 143 -18.81 -14.07 -14.09
N CYS A 144 -18.47 -13.55 -12.93
CA CYS A 144 -19.40 -13.25 -11.84
C CYS A 144 -19.32 -11.76 -11.39
N GLY A 145 -19.07 -10.86 -12.34
CA GLY A 145 -19.01 -9.42 -12.06
C GLY A 145 -20.39 -8.80 -11.73
N PRO A 146 -20.40 -7.57 -11.19
CA PRO A 146 -19.28 -6.81 -10.69
C PRO A 146 -18.67 -7.42 -9.44
N SER A 147 -17.35 -7.34 -9.30
CA SER A 147 -16.65 -7.93 -8.15
C SER A 147 -15.91 -6.88 -7.35
N LEU A 148 -15.88 -7.06 -6.04
CA LEU A 148 -15.01 -6.34 -5.12
C LEU A 148 -14.37 -7.32 -4.13
N MET A 149 -13.31 -6.87 -3.46
CA MET A 149 -12.67 -7.61 -2.38
C MET A 149 -12.60 -6.72 -1.15
N ILE A 150 -13.02 -7.23 0.00
CA ILE A 150 -12.85 -6.56 1.30
C ILE A 150 -11.75 -7.33 2.04
N ASP A 151 -10.64 -6.65 2.33
CA ASP A 151 -9.41 -7.26 2.83
C ASP A 151 -8.94 -8.40 1.90
N ARG A 152 -9.21 -9.65 2.23
CA ARG A 152 -8.88 -10.84 1.43
C ARG A 152 -10.11 -11.64 1.00
N GLU A 153 -11.32 -11.16 1.30
CA GLU A 153 -12.56 -11.82 0.95
C GLU A 153 -13.13 -11.28 -0.36
N LEU A 154 -13.28 -12.16 -1.34
CA LEU A 154 -13.81 -11.83 -2.67
C LEU A 154 -15.34 -11.92 -2.67
N HIS A 155 -16.00 -10.86 -3.13
CA HIS A 155 -17.45 -10.79 -3.31
C HIS A 155 -17.78 -10.63 -4.78
N ALA A 156 -18.67 -11.50 -5.28
CA ALA A 156 -19.12 -11.57 -6.67
C ALA A 156 -20.53 -11.03 -6.82
N GLY A 157 -20.89 -10.55 -8.02
CA GLY A 157 -22.24 -10.07 -8.35
C GLY A 157 -22.71 -8.98 -7.40
N VAL A 158 -21.84 -8.02 -7.08
CA VAL A 158 -22.14 -7.01 -6.06
C VAL A 158 -22.99 -5.90 -6.64
N THR A 159 -24.23 -5.81 -6.18
CA THR A 159 -25.13 -4.66 -6.44
C THR A 159 -24.88 -3.55 -5.42
N PRO A 160 -25.39 -2.31 -5.66
CA PRO A 160 -25.35 -1.24 -4.66
C PRO A 160 -25.91 -1.64 -3.30
N GLU A 161 -27.03 -2.35 -3.27
CA GLU A 161 -27.70 -2.79 -2.02
C GLU A 161 -26.85 -3.83 -1.29
N ARG A 162 -26.21 -4.75 -2.04
CA ARG A 162 -25.28 -5.72 -1.46
C ARG A 162 -24.02 -5.06 -0.93
N PHE A 163 -23.53 -4.01 -1.61
CA PHE A 163 -22.42 -3.20 -1.11
C PHE A 163 -22.76 -2.56 0.23
N ASP A 164 -23.95 -1.95 0.37
CA ASP A 164 -24.40 -1.33 1.60
C ASP A 164 -24.45 -2.34 2.76
N ALA A 165 -24.97 -3.54 2.50
CA ALA A 165 -25.01 -4.62 3.50
C ALA A 165 -23.61 -5.06 3.94
N LEU A 166 -22.66 -5.20 2.99
CA LEU A 166 -21.27 -5.55 3.29
C LEU A 166 -20.56 -4.49 4.14
N VAL A 167 -20.77 -3.21 3.81
CA VAL A 167 -20.19 -2.10 4.57
C VAL A 167 -20.82 -1.98 5.96
N ALA A 168 -22.13 -2.18 6.08
CA ALA A 168 -22.81 -2.14 7.37
C ALA A 168 -22.33 -3.25 8.31
N SER A 169 -22.17 -4.47 7.81
CA SER A 169 -21.67 -5.62 8.60
C SER A 169 -20.21 -5.47 9.03
N GLY A 170 -19.43 -4.68 8.29
CA GLY A 170 -18.02 -4.49 8.55
C GLY A 170 -17.68 -3.32 9.47
N ARG A 171 -18.65 -2.51 9.89
CA ARG A 171 -18.47 -1.41 10.84
C ARG A 171 -18.47 -1.84 12.32
N THR A 172 -18.87 -3.07 12.58
CA THR A 172 -18.84 -3.68 13.92
C THR A 172 -17.48 -4.32 14.15
#